data_d89dcb57f8af569692122b4dde43633e
#
_entry.id   d89dcb57f8af569692122b4dde43633e
#
_cell.length_a   1.000
_cell.length_b   1.000
_cell.length_c   1.000
_cell.angle_alpha   90.00
_cell.angle_beta   90.00
_cell.angle_gamma   90.00
#
_symmetry.space_group_name_H-M   'P 1'
#
loop_
_entity.id
_entity.type
_entity.pdbx_description
1 polymer ?
#
loop_
_entity_poly.entity_id
_entity_poly.type
_entity_poly.pdbx_seq_one_letter_code
_entity_poly.pdbx_strand_id
1 'polypeptide(L)'
;MRNGDYQDIDAAVTIDATGNGLIADMAGCEYMFGSEAKSDYNEPVGIEVADGKVQPCTWMLISERIKRNAILPIDKLKGSSAVEDNLNRWVKADDKEDMIRRDAGIYLHWGRTVYCKDTRDPLLLAQAQQEALERLQENLEIWHEAGYAVHLAPKLGVREVRRIKGEYVLTANDLIAGTMHDDVIAHAHYSFDVWGMKIPEEMKHIGPYGIPYRSILPTKTEGLLTAGRIISATRIAHSSLR
;
A
#
# COMPACT_ATOMS: atom_id res chain seq x y z
N MET A 1 -10.34 5.94 -24.64
CA MET A 1 -11.66 6.29 -25.23
C MET A 1 -11.66 7.79 -25.52
N ARG A 2 -11.67 8.17 -26.77
CA ARG A 2 -11.98 9.54 -27.21
C ARG A 2 -13.39 9.47 -27.80
N ASN A 3 -14.28 10.34 -27.38
CA ASN A 3 -15.67 10.51 -27.90
C ASN A 3 -16.71 9.44 -27.54
N GLY A 4 -16.53 8.67 -26.46
CA GLY A 4 -17.55 7.68 -26.05
C GLY A 4 -17.63 6.41 -26.92
N ASP A 5 -16.68 6.20 -27.80
CA ASP A 5 -16.61 4.99 -28.62
C ASP A 5 -16.21 3.81 -27.75
N TYR A 6 -16.96 2.72 -27.82
CA TYR A 6 -16.64 1.43 -27.24
C TYR A 6 -15.84 0.62 -28.26
N GLN A 7 -14.82 -0.05 -27.75
CA GLN A 7 -14.07 -1.02 -28.54
C GLN A 7 -14.13 -2.37 -27.83
N ASP A 8 -14.66 -3.38 -28.50
CA ASP A 8 -14.59 -4.75 -28.03
C ASP A 8 -13.21 -5.33 -28.34
N ILE A 9 -12.60 -5.92 -27.31
CA ILE A 9 -11.31 -6.61 -27.42
C ILE A 9 -11.53 -8.08 -27.06
N ASP A 10 -11.32 -8.95 -28.02
CA ASP A 10 -11.32 -10.40 -27.78
C ASP A 10 -9.91 -10.85 -27.37
N ALA A 11 -9.80 -11.44 -26.18
CA ALA A 11 -8.52 -11.84 -25.59
C ALA A 11 -8.63 -13.23 -24.96
N ALA A 12 -7.65 -14.10 -25.21
CA ALA A 12 -7.60 -15.42 -24.57
C ALA A 12 -7.38 -15.32 -23.05
N VAL A 13 -6.64 -14.30 -22.60
CA VAL A 13 -6.37 -14.03 -21.19
C VAL A 13 -6.45 -12.54 -20.93
N THR A 14 -7.12 -12.16 -19.86
CA THR A 14 -7.19 -10.78 -19.33
C THR A 14 -6.44 -10.70 -18.00
N ILE A 15 -5.69 -9.65 -17.79
CA ILE A 15 -5.00 -9.40 -16.51
C ILE A 15 -5.60 -8.15 -15.86
N ASP A 16 -6.24 -8.31 -14.70
CA ASP A 16 -6.67 -7.16 -13.88
C ASP A 16 -5.46 -6.59 -13.12
N ALA A 17 -4.92 -5.51 -13.64
CA ALA A 17 -3.87 -4.72 -13.02
C ALA A 17 -4.38 -3.32 -12.59
N THR A 18 -5.69 -3.13 -12.40
CA THR A 18 -6.31 -1.84 -12.02
C THR A 18 -5.92 -1.39 -10.61
N GLY A 19 -5.37 -2.30 -9.81
CA GLY A 19 -4.96 -2.07 -8.44
C GLY A 19 -6.12 -1.96 -7.43
N ASN A 20 -7.37 -1.95 -7.90
CA ASN A 20 -8.57 -1.98 -7.06
C ASN A 20 -9.50 -3.17 -7.36
N GLY A 21 -9.11 -4.05 -8.29
CA GLY A 21 -9.86 -5.25 -8.66
C GLY A 21 -11.16 -4.92 -9.42
N LEU A 22 -11.17 -3.86 -10.21
CA LEU A 22 -12.37 -3.41 -10.90
C LEU A 22 -12.83 -4.42 -11.95
N ILE A 23 -11.90 -4.95 -12.75
CA ILE A 23 -12.22 -5.91 -13.80
C ILE A 23 -12.71 -7.22 -13.18
N ALA A 24 -12.04 -7.69 -12.14
CA ALA A 24 -12.43 -8.91 -11.43
C ALA A 24 -13.81 -8.76 -10.75
N ASP A 25 -14.11 -7.58 -10.17
CA ASP A 25 -15.42 -7.28 -9.59
C ASP A 25 -16.53 -7.27 -10.66
N MET A 26 -16.28 -6.63 -11.81
CA MET A 26 -17.20 -6.64 -12.95
C MET A 26 -17.41 -8.04 -13.54
N ALA A 27 -16.40 -8.91 -13.47
CA ALA A 27 -16.48 -10.30 -13.87
C ALA A 27 -17.17 -11.21 -12.83
N GLY A 28 -17.60 -10.66 -11.68
CA GLY A 28 -18.28 -11.38 -10.61
C GLY A 28 -17.37 -12.23 -9.74
N CYS A 29 -16.06 -11.96 -9.70
CA CYS A 29 -15.13 -12.67 -8.83
C CYS A 29 -15.42 -12.41 -7.35
N GLU A 30 -15.30 -13.45 -6.53
CA GLU A 30 -15.34 -13.31 -5.08
C GLU A 30 -14.10 -12.56 -4.59
N TYR A 31 -14.25 -11.76 -3.53
CA TYR A 31 -13.12 -11.05 -2.92
C TYR A 31 -13.25 -10.95 -1.40
N MET A 32 -12.13 -10.75 -0.75
CA MET A 32 -12.00 -10.40 0.65
C MET A 32 -11.83 -8.89 0.80
N PHE A 33 -12.35 -8.33 1.89
CA PHE A 33 -12.24 -6.90 2.21
C PHE A 33 -12.18 -6.71 3.72
N GLY A 34 -11.27 -5.85 4.19
CA GLY A 34 -11.05 -5.65 5.62
C GLY A 34 -10.21 -6.76 6.23
N SER A 35 -10.35 -6.99 7.52
CA SER A 35 -9.59 -7.99 8.26
C SER A 35 -10.42 -9.24 8.49
N GLU A 36 -9.88 -10.38 8.17
CA GLU A 36 -10.38 -11.69 8.59
C GLU A 36 -10.14 -11.90 10.08
N ALA A 37 -10.95 -12.72 10.74
CA ALA A 37 -10.59 -13.24 12.04
C ALA A 37 -9.40 -14.20 11.91
N LYS A 38 -8.48 -14.18 12.86
CA LYS A 38 -7.32 -15.08 12.84
C LYS A 38 -7.70 -16.56 12.78
N SER A 39 -8.86 -16.92 13.34
CA SER A 39 -9.42 -18.27 13.29
C SER A 39 -9.84 -18.72 11.91
N ASP A 40 -10.16 -17.79 10.98
CA ASP A 40 -10.65 -18.14 9.64
C ASP A 40 -9.56 -18.85 8.81
N TYR A 41 -8.31 -18.51 9.08
CA TYR A 41 -7.13 -19.08 8.40
C TYR A 41 -6.11 -19.69 9.39
N ASN A 42 -6.47 -19.86 10.65
CA ASN A 42 -5.59 -20.36 11.73
C ASN A 42 -4.28 -19.55 11.83
N GLU A 43 -4.35 -18.25 11.63
CA GLU A 43 -3.18 -17.38 11.68
C GLU A 43 -2.73 -17.14 13.13
N PRO A 44 -1.42 -17.06 13.41
CA PRO A 44 -0.89 -16.89 14.77
C PRO A 44 -1.10 -15.47 15.29
N VAL A 45 -1.36 -14.53 14.39
CA VAL A 45 -1.61 -13.11 14.67
C VAL A 45 -2.85 -12.64 13.93
N GLY A 46 -3.51 -11.60 14.44
CA GLY A 46 -4.73 -11.07 13.83
C GLY A 46 -5.74 -10.62 14.88
N ILE A 47 -6.93 -10.32 14.41
CA ILE A 47 -8.07 -9.96 15.26
C ILE A 47 -8.94 -11.18 15.54
N GLU A 48 -9.67 -11.14 16.67
CA GLU A 48 -10.54 -12.26 17.08
C GLU A 48 -11.83 -12.30 16.25
N VAL A 49 -12.34 -11.13 15.87
CA VAL A 49 -13.59 -11.00 15.12
C VAL A 49 -13.32 -10.17 13.89
N ALA A 50 -13.64 -10.71 12.71
CA ALA A 50 -13.46 -10.03 11.42
C ALA A 50 -14.11 -8.63 11.41
N ASP A 51 -13.45 -7.67 10.78
CA ASP A 51 -13.94 -6.30 10.64
C ASP A 51 -13.72 -5.75 9.21
N GLY A 52 -14.38 -4.65 8.89
CA GLY A 52 -14.26 -3.99 7.58
C GLY A 52 -13.08 -3.01 7.49
N LYS A 53 -12.15 -2.99 8.45
CA LYS A 53 -11.06 -2.02 8.45
C LYS A 53 -9.98 -2.40 7.46
N VAL A 54 -9.58 -1.42 6.64
CA VAL A 54 -8.49 -1.52 5.68
C VAL A 54 -7.30 -0.67 6.13
N GLN A 55 -6.18 -0.83 5.45
CA GLN A 55 -4.98 0.00 5.66
C GLN A 55 -5.29 1.48 5.37
N PRO A 56 -4.72 2.41 6.16
CA PRO A 56 -4.91 3.83 5.91
C PRO A 56 -4.31 4.25 4.58
N CYS A 57 -4.92 5.26 3.98
CA CYS A 57 -4.43 5.91 2.78
C CYS A 57 -3.38 6.97 3.12
N THR A 58 -2.49 7.28 2.19
CA THR A 58 -1.45 8.29 2.37
C THR A 58 -1.24 9.05 1.06
N TRP A 59 -1.15 10.38 1.11
CA TRP A 59 -0.72 11.14 -0.04
C TRP A 59 0.80 11.28 -0.06
N MET A 60 1.44 10.71 -1.07
CA MET A 60 2.89 10.85 -1.27
C MET A 60 3.20 12.24 -1.82
N LEU A 61 4.33 12.79 -1.43
CA LEU A 61 4.84 14.05 -1.94
C LEU A 61 6.35 14.01 -2.18
N ILE A 62 6.81 14.86 -3.06
CA ILE A 62 8.23 15.12 -3.27
C ILE A 62 8.50 16.55 -2.82
N SER A 63 9.53 16.76 -1.99
CA SER A 63 10.04 18.08 -1.71
C SER A 63 11.31 18.32 -2.53
N GLU A 64 11.38 19.49 -3.15
CA GLU A 64 12.51 19.95 -3.95
C GLU A 64 13.10 21.21 -3.32
N ARG A 65 14.41 21.19 -3.05
CA ARG A 65 15.13 22.33 -2.51
C ARG A 65 15.23 23.45 -3.53
N ILE A 66 14.68 24.64 -3.21
CA ILE A 66 14.75 25.83 -4.06
C ILE A 66 15.73 26.90 -3.51
N LYS A 67 16.04 26.88 -2.22
CA LYS A 67 17.07 27.75 -1.61
C LYS A 67 18.32 26.94 -1.32
N ARG A 68 19.50 27.47 -1.71
CA ARG A 68 20.78 26.75 -1.61
C ARG A 68 21.11 26.19 -0.23
N ASN A 69 20.77 26.90 0.84
CA ASN A 69 21.08 26.53 2.22
C ASN A 69 19.82 26.06 2.99
N ALA A 70 18.79 25.60 2.29
CA ALA A 70 17.58 25.11 2.94
C ALA A 70 17.86 23.82 3.73
N ILE A 71 17.30 23.76 4.94
CA ILE A 71 17.34 22.59 5.82
C ILE A 71 15.93 22.01 5.87
N LEU A 72 15.82 20.69 5.80
CA LEU A 72 14.53 19.99 5.89
C LEU A 72 13.81 20.36 7.20
N PRO A 73 12.56 20.88 7.15
CA PRO A 73 11.86 21.38 8.31
C PRO A 73 11.13 20.29 9.11
N ILE A 74 11.72 19.11 9.25
CA ILE A 74 11.08 17.91 9.80
C ILE A 74 10.48 18.16 11.17
N ASP A 75 11.22 18.84 12.04
CA ASP A 75 10.82 19.12 13.43
C ASP A 75 9.63 20.09 13.54
N LYS A 76 9.29 20.78 12.44
CA LYS A 76 8.22 21.77 12.39
C LYS A 76 6.94 21.24 11.75
N LEU A 77 7.01 20.14 11.03
CA LEU A 77 5.87 19.60 10.30
C LEU A 77 4.83 19.03 11.28
N LYS A 78 3.58 19.48 11.14
CA LYS A 78 2.48 19.04 11.98
C LYS A 78 2.07 17.62 11.64
N GLY A 79 1.95 16.77 12.66
CA GLY A 79 1.49 15.39 12.52
C GLY A 79 2.44 14.51 11.71
N SER A 80 3.73 14.79 11.77
CA SER A 80 4.75 14.25 10.88
C SER A 80 5.52 13.04 11.43
N SER A 81 5.02 12.35 12.45
CA SER A 81 5.69 11.13 12.92
C SER A 81 5.99 10.16 11.78
N ALA A 82 5.10 10.08 10.79
CA ALA A 82 5.32 9.29 9.59
C ALA A 82 6.44 9.84 8.67
N VAL A 83 6.62 11.16 8.61
CA VAL A 83 7.72 11.78 7.83
C VAL A 83 9.06 11.63 8.55
N GLU A 84 9.10 11.79 9.87
CA GLU A 84 10.28 11.54 10.69
C GLU A 84 10.73 10.08 10.61
N ASP A 85 9.81 9.14 10.81
CA ASP A 85 10.09 7.72 10.74
C ASP A 85 10.60 7.30 9.35
N ASN A 86 10.08 7.90 8.29
CA ASN A 86 10.50 7.58 6.93
C ASN A 86 11.82 8.22 6.54
N LEU A 87 12.09 9.44 6.94
CA LEU A 87 13.41 10.05 6.80
C LEU A 87 14.47 9.27 7.60
N ASN A 88 14.13 8.80 8.79
CA ASN A 88 15.02 7.99 9.60
C ASN A 88 15.25 6.58 9.02
N ARG A 89 14.29 6.02 8.27
CA ARG A 89 14.47 4.73 7.56
C ARG A 89 15.43 4.82 6.38
N TRP A 90 15.41 5.95 5.66
CA TRP A 90 16.22 6.13 4.45
C TRP A 90 17.55 6.80 4.72
N VAL A 91 17.67 7.49 5.86
CA VAL A 91 18.88 8.22 6.26
C VAL A 91 19.20 7.87 7.70
N LYS A 92 20.29 7.18 7.93
CA LYS A 92 20.83 7.03 9.29
C LYS A 92 21.12 8.43 9.84
N ALA A 93 20.90 8.63 11.14
CA ALA A 93 21.07 9.94 11.78
C ALA A 93 22.46 10.57 11.50
N ASP A 94 23.47 9.72 11.36
CA ASP A 94 24.85 10.11 11.07
C ASP A 94 25.06 10.57 9.61
N ASP A 95 24.17 10.16 8.70
CA ASP A 95 24.26 10.48 7.27
C ASP A 95 23.47 11.74 6.89
N LYS A 96 22.70 12.35 7.83
CA LYS A 96 21.85 13.51 7.55
C LYS A 96 22.65 14.70 7.00
N GLU A 97 23.81 14.99 7.56
CA GLU A 97 24.68 16.06 7.04
C GLU A 97 25.33 15.69 5.71
N ASP A 98 25.70 14.45 5.53
CA ASP A 98 26.28 13.94 4.29
C ASP A 98 25.27 13.87 3.15
N MET A 99 24.00 13.56 3.43
CA MET A 99 22.92 13.65 2.45
C MET A 99 22.66 15.10 2.02
N ILE A 100 22.65 16.04 2.94
CA ILE A 100 22.50 17.48 2.63
C ILE A 100 23.65 17.95 1.74
N ARG A 101 24.82 17.38 1.85
CA ARG A 101 26.01 17.73 1.06
C ARG A 101 26.08 17.07 -0.29
N ARG A 102 25.55 15.86 -0.45
CA ARG A 102 25.72 15.02 -1.67
C ARG A 102 24.51 15.03 -2.59
N ASP A 103 23.38 15.58 -2.17
CA ASP A 103 22.13 15.32 -2.81
C ASP A 103 21.70 16.37 -3.83
N ALA A 104 20.81 15.92 -4.74
CA ALA A 104 20.12 16.78 -5.69
C ALA A 104 19.08 17.71 -5.02
N GLY A 105 18.86 17.60 -3.71
CA GLY A 105 17.87 18.37 -2.98
C GLY A 105 16.44 17.91 -3.21
N ILE A 106 16.24 16.66 -3.65
CA ILE A 106 14.93 16.08 -3.94
C ILE A 106 14.70 14.91 -2.97
N TYR A 107 13.57 14.92 -2.26
CA TYR A 107 13.24 13.92 -1.27
C TYR A 107 11.81 13.40 -1.45
N LEU A 108 11.62 12.09 -1.32
CA LEU A 108 10.31 11.46 -1.32
C LEU A 108 9.80 11.34 0.13
N HIS A 109 8.57 11.78 0.36
CA HIS A 109 7.92 11.71 1.67
C HIS A 109 6.58 11.03 1.59
N TRP A 110 6.22 10.38 2.68
CA TRP A 110 4.85 10.00 2.95
C TRP A 110 4.17 11.11 3.73
N GLY A 111 3.10 11.65 3.17
CA GLY A 111 2.27 12.61 3.87
C GLY A 111 1.49 11.95 5.01
N ARG A 112 0.68 12.74 5.69
CA ARG A 112 -0.16 12.27 6.80
C ARG A 112 -1.14 11.20 6.33
N THR A 113 -1.35 10.20 7.16
CA THR A 113 -2.32 9.13 6.90
C THR A 113 -3.75 9.63 7.11
N VAL A 114 -4.66 9.11 6.28
CA VAL A 114 -6.11 9.28 6.42
C VAL A 114 -6.79 7.92 6.35
N TYR A 115 -7.90 7.78 7.07
CA TYR A 115 -8.69 6.55 7.06
C TYR A 115 -9.88 6.72 6.14
N CYS A 116 -9.99 5.84 5.14
CA CYS A 116 -11.19 5.70 4.34
C CYS A 116 -12.02 4.53 4.89
N LYS A 117 -13.28 4.77 5.18
CA LYS A 117 -14.17 3.75 5.74
C LYS A 117 -14.39 2.58 4.76
N ASP A 118 -14.51 2.91 3.48
CA ASP A 118 -14.62 1.93 2.40
C ASP A 118 -13.88 2.47 1.16
N THR A 119 -12.75 1.87 0.84
CA THR A 119 -11.92 2.24 -0.31
C THR A 119 -12.50 1.79 -1.65
N ARG A 120 -13.62 1.05 -1.65
CA ARG A 120 -14.38 0.65 -2.84
C ARG A 120 -15.40 1.71 -3.24
N ASP A 121 -15.85 2.53 -2.28
CA ASP A 121 -16.82 3.60 -2.49
C ASP A 121 -16.09 4.87 -2.98
N PRO A 122 -16.39 5.33 -4.21
CA PRO A 122 -15.74 6.50 -4.78
C PRO A 122 -16.03 7.81 -4.03
N LEU A 123 -17.19 7.94 -3.37
CA LEU A 123 -17.52 9.12 -2.58
C LEU A 123 -16.74 9.17 -1.29
N LEU A 124 -16.64 8.04 -0.56
CA LEU A 124 -15.83 7.94 0.64
C LEU A 124 -14.35 8.11 0.35
N LEU A 125 -13.90 7.60 -0.80
CA LEU A 125 -12.51 7.79 -1.24
C LEU A 125 -12.24 9.27 -1.60
N ALA A 126 -13.17 9.97 -2.23
CA ALA A 126 -13.07 11.41 -2.51
C ALA A 126 -13.02 12.24 -1.22
N GLN A 127 -13.80 11.89 -0.20
CA GLN A 127 -13.74 12.52 1.12
C GLN A 127 -12.39 12.31 1.80
N ALA A 128 -11.86 11.09 1.78
CA ALA A 128 -10.52 10.79 2.32
C ALA A 128 -9.43 11.55 1.56
N GLN A 129 -9.59 11.72 0.25
CA GLN A 129 -8.69 12.51 -0.59
C GLN A 129 -8.70 13.99 -0.21
N GLN A 130 -9.88 14.56 0.01
CA GLN A 130 -10.02 15.94 0.45
C GLN A 130 -9.38 16.13 1.84
N GLU A 131 -9.67 15.26 2.80
CA GLU A 131 -9.06 15.30 4.13
C GLU A 131 -7.52 15.23 4.07
N ALA A 132 -6.98 14.38 3.19
CA ALA A 132 -5.53 14.26 3.02
C ALA A 132 -4.91 15.56 2.49
N LEU A 133 -5.58 16.24 1.55
CA LEU A 133 -5.14 17.54 1.03
C LEU A 133 -5.20 18.64 2.08
N GLU A 134 -6.28 18.71 2.86
CA GLU A 134 -6.42 19.68 3.95
C GLU A 134 -5.28 19.53 4.98
N ARG A 135 -5.01 18.28 5.39
CA ARG A 135 -3.90 17.98 6.30
C ARG A 135 -2.53 18.33 5.73
N LEU A 136 -2.38 18.24 4.41
CA LEU A 136 -1.14 18.60 3.74
C LEU A 136 -0.98 20.13 3.68
N GLN A 137 -2.05 20.88 3.42
CA GLN A 137 -2.04 22.33 3.37
C GLN A 137 -1.51 22.95 4.67
N GLU A 138 -1.77 22.32 5.83
CA GLU A 138 -1.24 22.77 7.13
C GLU A 138 0.29 22.86 7.16
N ASN A 139 0.99 22.14 6.31
CA ASN A 139 2.44 22.06 6.27
C ASN A 139 3.07 22.81 5.06
N LEU A 140 2.28 23.26 4.09
CA LEU A 140 2.82 23.85 2.87
C LEU A 140 3.64 25.13 3.14
N GLU A 141 3.18 26.01 4.04
CA GLU A 141 3.91 27.22 4.42
C GLU A 141 5.24 26.86 5.07
N ILE A 142 5.25 25.87 5.95
CA ILE A 142 6.47 25.40 6.64
C ILE A 142 7.52 24.95 5.62
N TRP A 143 7.10 24.19 4.60
CA TRP A 143 7.99 23.75 3.52
C TRP A 143 8.52 24.94 2.72
N HIS A 144 7.64 25.87 2.34
CA HIS A 144 7.99 27.02 1.53
C HIS A 144 8.95 27.98 2.27
N GLU A 145 8.68 28.27 3.55
CA GLU A 145 9.55 29.09 4.40
C GLU A 145 10.93 28.46 4.56
N ALA A 146 10.99 27.13 4.71
CA ALA A 146 12.23 26.37 4.78
C ALA A 146 13.01 26.36 3.45
N GLY A 147 12.41 26.81 2.35
CA GLY A 147 13.06 26.90 1.04
C GLY A 147 12.91 25.65 0.19
N TYR A 148 11.76 24.96 0.33
CA TYR A 148 11.38 23.81 -0.50
C TYR A 148 10.11 24.07 -1.28
N ALA A 149 10.06 23.59 -2.52
CA ALA A 149 8.84 23.36 -3.26
C ALA A 149 8.28 21.96 -2.94
N VAL A 150 6.96 21.80 -2.99
CA VAL A 150 6.29 20.51 -2.75
C VAL A 150 5.49 20.12 -3.99
N HIS A 151 5.74 18.91 -4.46
CA HIS A 151 5.05 18.29 -5.58
C HIS A 151 4.27 17.07 -5.10
N LEU A 152 2.97 17.05 -5.36
CA LEU A 152 2.10 15.96 -4.93
C LEU A 152 2.10 14.82 -5.93
N ALA A 153 1.99 13.59 -5.44
CA ALA A 153 1.59 12.46 -6.28
C ALA A 153 0.23 12.76 -6.95
N PRO A 154 -0.02 12.23 -8.15
CA PRO A 154 -1.24 12.57 -8.92
C PRO A 154 -2.55 12.09 -8.26
N LYS A 155 -2.45 11.21 -7.25
CA LYS A 155 -3.60 10.68 -6.51
C LYS A 155 -3.22 10.20 -5.12
N LEU A 156 -4.23 10.08 -4.25
CA LEU A 156 -4.10 9.46 -2.94
C LEU A 156 -3.61 8.00 -3.07
N GLY A 157 -2.60 7.65 -2.30
CA GLY A 157 -2.08 6.28 -2.21
C GLY A 157 -3.03 5.40 -1.40
N VAL A 158 -3.76 4.54 -2.08
CA VAL A 158 -4.64 3.53 -1.47
C VAL A 158 -3.87 2.22 -1.38
N ARG A 159 -3.66 1.72 -0.17
CA ARG A 159 -2.85 0.52 0.06
C ARG A 159 -3.65 -0.77 -0.07
N GLU A 160 -4.92 -0.74 0.30
CA GLU A 160 -5.77 -1.91 0.36
C GLU A 160 -7.17 -1.59 -0.19
N VAL A 161 -7.68 -2.47 -1.03
CA VAL A 161 -9.03 -2.44 -1.58
C VAL A 161 -9.59 -3.86 -1.53
N ARG A 162 -10.03 -4.41 -2.66
CA ARG A 162 -10.41 -5.82 -2.80
C ARG A 162 -9.15 -6.69 -2.86
N ARG A 163 -9.18 -7.81 -2.20
CA ARG A 163 -8.24 -8.91 -2.42
C ARG A 163 -9.04 -10.04 -3.07
N ILE A 164 -8.82 -10.24 -4.37
CA ILE A 164 -9.61 -11.18 -5.16
C ILE A 164 -9.30 -12.60 -4.69
N LYS A 165 -10.34 -13.38 -4.40
CA LYS A 165 -10.20 -14.72 -3.89
C LYS A 165 -9.74 -15.67 -5.01
N GLY A 166 -8.49 -16.09 -4.90
CA GLY A 166 -7.85 -17.02 -5.81
C GLY A 166 -8.01 -18.48 -5.37
N GLU A 167 -7.53 -19.38 -6.21
CA GLU A 167 -7.48 -20.83 -5.90
C GLU A 167 -6.61 -21.14 -4.68
N TYR A 168 -5.72 -20.23 -4.31
CA TYR A 168 -4.97 -20.23 -3.08
C TYR A 168 -5.04 -18.87 -2.41
N VAL A 169 -5.29 -18.84 -1.09
CA VAL A 169 -5.21 -17.63 -0.26
C VAL A 169 -3.90 -17.68 0.51
N LEU A 170 -2.97 -16.80 0.16
CA LEU A 170 -1.70 -16.70 0.88
C LEU A 170 -1.95 -16.17 2.30
N THR A 171 -1.37 -16.81 3.31
CA THR A 171 -1.61 -16.53 4.72
C THR A 171 -0.35 -16.09 5.45
N ALA A 172 -0.49 -15.51 6.65
CA ALA A 172 0.66 -15.20 7.50
C ALA A 172 1.48 -16.45 7.84
N ASN A 173 0.84 -17.65 7.93
CA ASN A 173 1.54 -18.89 8.17
C ASN A 173 2.54 -19.21 7.06
N ASP A 174 2.16 -19.02 5.79
CA ASP A 174 3.04 -19.22 4.65
C ASP A 174 4.27 -18.31 4.71
N LEU A 175 4.05 -17.05 5.06
CA LEU A 175 5.10 -16.05 5.13
C LEU A 175 6.08 -16.33 6.28
N ILE A 176 5.55 -16.68 7.45
CA ILE A 176 6.35 -17.01 8.64
C ILE A 176 7.19 -18.28 8.39
N ALA A 177 6.58 -19.27 7.74
CA ALA A 177 7.26 -20.52 7.40
C ALA A 177 8.26 -20.37 6.24
N GLY A 178 8.22 -19.26 5.49
CA GLY A 178 9.02 -19.11 4.26
C GLY A 178 8.60 -20.12 3.19
N THR A 179 7.30 -20.41 3.09
CA THR A 179 6.78 -21.48 2.21
C THR A 179 7.15 -21.22 0.75
N MET A 180 7.71 -22.24 0.10
CA MET A 180 7.96 -22.28 -1.33
C MET A 180 7.04 -23.32 -1.96
N HIS A 181 5.97 -22.85 -2.57
CA HIS A 181 5.00 -23.69 -3.27
C HIS A 181 5.58 -24.23 -4.59
N ASP A 182 5.07 -25.35 -5.09
CA ASP A 182 5.54 -25.93 -6.37
C ASP A 182 5.26 -25.02 -7.58
N ASP A 183 4.26 -24.13 -7.46
CA ASP A 183 3.83 -23.19 -8.50
C ASP A 183 4.27 -21.73 -8.22
N VAL A 184 5.41 -21.54 -7.55
CA VAL A 184 5.95 -20.19 -7.27
C VAL A 184 6.25 -19.44 -8.55
N ILE A 185 5.71 -18.23 -8.68
CA ILE A 185 5.94 -17.31 -9.79
C ILE A 185 6.81 -16.11 -9.42
N ALA A 186 6.92 -15.80 -8.13
CA ALA A 186 7.75 -14.71 -7.62
C ALA A 186 8.16 -14.98 -6.17
N HIS A 187 9.26 -14.36 -5.75
CA HIS A 187 9.68 -14.33 -4.36
C HIS A 187 9.47 -12.96 -3.76
N ALA A 188 9.06 -12.91 -2.50
CA ALA A 188 8.95 -11.69 -1.73
C ALA A 188 9.69 -11.82 -0.41
N HIS A 189 10.14 -10.68 0.12
CA HIS A 189 10.80 -10.59 1.43
C HIS A 189 10.56 -9.19 1.99
N TYR A 190 9.49 -9.04 2.74
CA TYR A 190 9.15 -7.80 3.43
C TYR A 190 8.44 -8.10 4.74
N SER A 191 8.73 -7.33 5.78
CA SER A 191 8.08 -7.49 7.09
C SER A 191 6.58 -7.18 7.05
N PHE A 192 5.83 -7.73 7.99
CA PHE A 192 4.42 -7.36 8.15
C PHE A 192 4.28 -5.88 8.50
N ASP A 193 3.54 -5.15 7.69
CA ASP A 193 3.23 -3.72 7.88
C ASP A 193 1.71 -3.52 7.99
N VAL A 194 1.13 -4.04 9.09
CA VAL A 194 -0.31 -3.99 9.35
C VAL A 194 -0.61 -2.86 10.32
N TRP A 195 -1.26 -1.82 9.83
CA TRP A 195 -1.72 -0.72 10.68
C TRP A 195 -2.87 -1.15 11.58
N GLY A 196 -2.77 -0.74 12.85
CA GLY A 196 -3.80 -1.03 13.85
C GLY A 196 -3.73 -2.42 14.47
N MET A 197 -2.71 -3.21 14.12
CA MET A 197 -2.42 -4.49 14.75
C MET A 197 -1.02 -4.51 15.35
N LYS A 198 -0.89 -5.14 16.51
CA LYS A 198 0.42 -5.39 17.12
C LYS A 198 0.93 -6.73 16.63
N ILE A 199 1.99 -6.71 15.84
CA ILE A 199 2.73 -7.92 15.45
C ILE A 199 3.82 -8.17 16.50
N PRO A 200 3.91 -9.38 17.09
CA PRO A 200 4.99 -9.75 17.99
C PRO A 200 6.36 -9.53 17.33
N GLU A 201 7.36 -9.11 18.09
CA GLU A 201 8.68 -8.75 17.55
C GLU A 201 9.34 -9.92 16.83
N GLU A 202 9.21 -11.14 17.39
CA GLU A 202 9.71 -12.39 16.80
C GLU A 202 9.09 -12.74 15.45
N MET A 203 7.93 -12.19 15.12
CA MET A 203 7.23 -12.41 13.85
C MET A 203 7.41 -11.25 12.85
N LYS A 204 8.06 -10.17 13.23
CA LYS A 204 8.29 -9.04 12.32
C LYS A 204 9.32 -9.36 11.24
N HIS A 205 10.30 -10.18 11.56
CA HIS A 205 11.38 -10.56 10.66
C HIS A 205 11.07 -11.91 10.02
N ILE A 206 10.41 -11.89 8.89
CA ILE A 206 10.14 -13.06 8.07
C ILE A 206 11.22 -13.20 6.99
N GLY A 207 11.57 -14.45 6.66
CA GLY A 207 12.47 -14.76 5.56
C GLY A 207 11.81 -14.58 4.19
N PRO A 208 12.55 -14.86 3.10
CA PRO A 208 11.97 -14.94 1.78
C PRO A 208 10.89 -16.01 1.70
N TYR A 209 9.82 -15.76 0.97
CA TYR A 209 8.71 -16.69 0.72
C TYR A 209 8.26 -16.64 -0.73
N GLY A 210 7.58 -17.70 -1.18
CA GLY A 210 7.09 -17.83 -2.55
C GLY A 210 5.66 -17.29 -2.71
N ILE A 211 5.39 -16.61 -3.82
CA ILE A 211 4.05 -16.23 -4.25
C ILE A 211 3.60 -17.29 -5.26
N PRO A 212 2.58 -18.12 -4.92
CA PRO A 212 2.13 -19.17 -5.82
C PRO A 212 1.27 -18.63 -6.96
N TYR A 213 1.32 -19.26 -8.13
CA TYR A 213 0.49 -18.92 -9.28
C TYR A 213 -1.01 -18.96 -8.96
N ARG A 214 -1.44 -19.93 -8.16
CA ARG A 214 -2.83 -20.07 -7.71
C ARG A 214 -3.35 -18.85 -6.92
N SER A 215 -2.49 -18.01 -6.37
CA SER A 215 -2.92 -16.77 -5.68
C SER A 215 -3.33 -15.64 -6.64
N ILE A 216 -2.99 -15.76 -7.92
CA ILE A 216 -3.39 -14.79 -8.95
C ILE A 216 -4.49 -15.34 -9.87
N LEU A 217 -4.95 -16.57 -9.67
CA LEU A 217 -6.03 -17.22 -10.40
C LEU A 217 -7.36 -17.08 -9.63
N PRO A 218 -8.29 -16.20 -10.05
CA PRO A 218 -9.60 -16.11 -9.41
C PRO A 218 -10.35 -17.44 -9.48
N THR A 219 -10.96 -17.83 -8.35
CA THR A 219 -11.88 -18.97 -8.34
C THR A 219 -13.07 -18.70 -9.26
N LYS A 220 -13.54 -19.62 -10.05
CA LYS A 220 -14.77 -19.51 -10.87
C LYS A 220 -14.70 -18.58 -12.10
N THR A 221 -13.56 -18.00 -12.45
CA THR A 221 -13.45 -17.11 -13.61
C THR A 221 -12.25 -17.53 -14.46
N GLU A 222 -12.54 -18.20 -15.58
CA GLU A 222 -11.51 -18.62 -16.54
C GLU A 222 -11.02 -17.43 -17.37
N GLY A 223 -9.76 -17.49 -17.81
CA GLY A 223 -9.17 -16.48 -18.67
C GLY A 223 -8.87 -15.13 -17.97
N LEU A 224 -9.05 -15.04 -16.64
CA LEU A 224 -8.72 -13.85 -15.86
C LEU A 224 -7.58 -14.13 -14.88
N LEU A 225 -6.61 -13.22 -14.82
CA LEU A 225 -5.55 -13.17 -13.83
C LEU A 225 -5.62 -11.85 -13.04
N THR A 226 -5.15 -11.86 -11.81
CA THR A 226 -5.05 -10.67 -10.97
C THR A 226 -3.59 -10.30 -10.73
N ALA A 227 -3.26 -9.00 -10.69
CA ALA A 227 -1.90 -8.52 -10.47
C ALA A 227 -1.84 -7.35 -9.49
N GLY A 228 -0.73 -7.27 -8.74
CA GLY A 228 -0.47 -6.22 -7.76
C GLY A 228 -1.23 -6.47 -6.44
N ARG A 229 -1.66 -5.39 -5.78
CA ARG A 229 -2.27 -5.44 -4.43
C ARG A 229 -3.64 -6.14 -4.34
N ILE A 230 -4.15 -6.66 -5.43
CA ILE A 230 -5.45 -7.35 -5.48
C ILE A 230 -5.34 -8.88 -5.48
N ILE A 231 -4.13 -9.43 -5.41
CA ILE A 231 -3.92 -10.87 -5.37
C ILE A 231 -4.50 -11.50 -4.09
N SER A 232 -4.71 -12.81 -4.14
CA SER A 232 -5.37 -13.56 -3.08
C SER A 232 -4.46 -13.76 -1.86
N ALA A 233 -4.75 -13.03 -0.79
CA ALA A 233 -4.02 -13.14 0.48
C ALA A 233 -4.91 -12.68 1.63
N THR A 234 -4.66 -13.18 2.84
CA THR A 234 -5.23 -12.59 4.07
C THR A 234 -4.70 -11.17 4.26
N ARG A 235 -5.38 -10.35 5.06
CA ARG A 235 -4.92 -8.98 5.32
C ARG A 235 -3.49 -8.92 5.88
N ILE A 236 -3.15 -9.87 6.75
CA ILE A 236 -1.81 -9.92 7.36
C ILE A 236 -0.77 -10.26 6.30
N ALA A 237 -0.96 -11.32 5.53
CA ALA A 237 -0.06 -11.67 4.44
C ALA A 237 0.04 -10.53 3.40
N HIS A 238 -1.09 -9.94 3.02
CA HIS A 238 -1.15 -8.83 2.09
C HIS A 238 -0.32 -7.62 2.53
N SER A 239 -0.17 -7.38 3.82
CA SER A 239 0.63 -6.26 4.33
C SER A 239 2.11 -6.35 3.99
N SER A 240 2.61 -7.55 3.69
CA SER A 240 3.96 -7.81 3.22
C SER A 240 4.08 -7.83 1.68
N LEU A 241 2.96 -8.07 0.97
CA LEU A 241 2.93 -8.28 -0.49
C LEU A 241 2.76 -7.00 -1.31
N ARG A 242 2.36 -5.88 -0.70
CA ARG A 242 2.02 -4.64 -1.40
C ARG A 242 3.23 -3.73 -1.63
#